data_8c059949fcfe7ae7d0787ac76f9b764a
#
_entry.id   8c059949fcfe7ae7d0787ac76f9b764a
#
_cell.length_a   1.000
_cell.length_b   1.000
_cell.length_c   1.000
_cell.angle_alpha   90.00
_cell.angle_beta   90.00
_cell.angle_gamma   90.00
#
_symmetry.space_group_name_H-M   'P 1'
#
loop_
_entity.id
_entity.type
_entity.pdbx_description
1 polymer ?
#
loop_
_entity_poly.entity_id
_entity_poly.type
_entity_poly.pdbx_seq_one_letter_code
_entity_poly.pdbx_strand_id
1 'polypeptide(L)'
;KIEMVNAPLQALNEVCLLWQIDVDELWTRDQLIRMREMFLAEPERTAAFYWCHFFVGEDLAISTRHCYAQRPEKEWLRTWRYRPGMIWFSHAPPWLSLPGPKGWSIVSEAHAFSHAETEAAGLVFQHYAYATEEQVAFKERYYGYHGAVAEWERLNQARHAPLRLGDYLHWVQDETRVDRLDRLGIVPLARRDPATGEWRFAH
;
A
#
# COMPACT_ATOMS: atom_id res chain seq x y z
N LYS A 1 -8.94 -2.09 -16.84
CA LYS A 1 -8.18 -1.36 -15.79
C LYS A 1 -7.11 -0.44 -16.40
N ILE A 2 -6.29 -0.91 -17.38
CA ILE A 2 -5.20 -0.09 -17.96
C ILE A 2 -5.69 1.18 -18.65
N GLU A 3 -6.81 1.13 -19.36
CA GLU A 3 -7.45 2.31 -19.96
C GLU A 3 -7.88 3.32 -18.90
N MET A 4 -8.42 2.83 -17.78
CA MET A 4 -8.88 3.67 -16.66
C MET A 4 -7.73 4.45 -16.02
N VAL A 5 -6.55 3.83 -15.82
CA VAL A 5 -5.40 4.53 -15.23
C VAL A 5 -4.70 5.45 -16.24
N ASN A 6 -4.84 5.22 -17.54
CA ASN A 6 -4.31 6.09 -18.60
C ASN A 6 -5.22 7.31 -18.89
N ALA A 7 -6.52 7.21 -18.65
CA ALA A 7 -7.45 8.29 -18.97
C ALA A 7 -7.08 9.65 -18.33
N PRO A 8 -6.74 9.75 -17.05
CA PRO A 8 -6.31 11.01 -16.44
C PRO A 8 -5.04 11.60 -17.05
N LEU A 9 -4.11 10.74 -17.56
CA LEU A 9 -2.85 11.21 -18.13
C LEU A 9 -3.05 12.05 -19.40
N GLN A 10 -4.14 11.84 -20.13
CA GLN A 10 -4.46 12.58 -21.35
C GLN A 10 -4.73 14.07 -21.09
N ALA A 11 -5.13 14.41 -19.85
CA ALA A 11 -5.36 15.79 -19.44
C ALA A 11 -4.12 16.48 -18.85
N LEU A 12 -3.02 15.76 -18.64
CA LEU A 12 -1.81 16.29 -18.02
C LEU A 12 -0.81 16.77 -19.07
N ASN A 13 -0.56 18.07 -19.10
CA ASN A 13 0.31 18.73 -20.06
C ASN A 13 1.64 19.20 -19.48
N GLU A 14 1.88 18.96 -18.19
CA GLU A 14 3.06 19.43 -17.47
C GLU A 14 3.66 18.34 -16.60
N VAL A 15 4.90 18.58 -16.12
CA VAL A 15 5.57 17.69 -15.16
C VAL A 15 4.88 17.79 -13.82
N CYS A 16 4.46 16.65 -13.26
CA CYS A 16 3.82 16.58 -11.95
C CYS A 16 4.18 15.30 -11.22
N LEU A 17 3.73 15.18 -9.98
CA LEU A 17 3.79 13.93 -9.23
C LEU A 17 2.43 13.23 -9.35
N LEU A 18 2.46 11.99 -9.81
CA LEU A 18 1.33 11.08 -9.72
C LEU A 18 1.43 10.33 -8.42
N TRP A 19 0.31 10.20 -7.73
CA TRP A 19 0.20 9.42 -6.52
C TRP A 19 -0.96 8.46 -6.63
N GLN A 20 -0.67 7.15 -6.57
CA GLN A 20 -1.70 6.13 -6.47
C GLN A 20 -2.06 5.95 -5.00
N ILE A 21 -3.32 6.13 -4.67
CA ILE A 21 -3.88 5.87 -3.34
C ILE A 21 -5.08 4.96 -3.54
N ASP A 22 -5.03 3.76 -2.98
CA ASP A 22 -6.17 2.85 -2.98
C ASP A 22 -7.17 3.28 -1.89
N VAL A 23 -8.44 2.92 -2.03
CA VAL A 23 -9.53 3.41 -1.15
C VAL A 23 -9.38 2.96 0.32
N ASP A 24 -8.57 1.95 0.58
CA ASP A 24 -8.23 1.40 1.88
C ASP A 24 -6.83 1.81 2.36
N GLU A 25 -6.20 2.79 1.71
CA GLU A 25 -4.91 3.38 2.11
C GLU A 25 -5.09 4.76 2.73
N LEU A 26 -4.46 4.99 3.87
CA LEU A 26 -4.46 6.30 4.54
C LEU A 26 -3.07 6.90 4.61
N TRP A 27 -2.99 8.14 4.20
CA TRP A 27 -1.80 8.99 4.24
C TRP A 27 -2.09 10.25 5.05
N THR A 28 -1.16 10.68 5.87
CA THR A 28 -1.30 11.97 6.53
C THR A 28 -0.96 13.11 5.58
N ARG A 29 -1.52 14.29 5.84
CA ARG A 29 -1.16 15.51 5.11
C ARG A 29 0.35 15.77 5.13
N ASP A 30 0.99 15.54 6.27
CA ASP A 30 2.43 15.78 6.44
C ASP A 30 3.28 14.82 5.62
N GLN A 31 2.84 13.55 5.49
CA GLN A 31 3.49 12.60 4.59
C GLN A 31 3.42 13.04 3.13
N LEU A 32 2.26 13.54 2.68
CA LEU A 32 2.09 14.04 1.32
C LEU A 32 2.99 15.26 1.05
N ILE A 33 3.06 16.20 1.99
CA ILE A 33 3.93 17.39 1.91
C ILE A 33 5.40 16.94 1.89
N ARG A 34 5.81 16.08 2.81
CA ARG A 34 7.18 15.60 2.93
C ARG A 34 7.68 14.93 1.66
N MET A 35 6.88 14.04 1.07
CA MET A 35 7.25 13.37 -0.18
C MET A 35 7.39 14.38 -1.33
N ARG A 36 6.46 15.35 -1.43
CA ARG A 36 6.58 16.42 -2.42
C ARG A 36 7.91 17.19 -2.26
N GLU A 37 8.30 17.53 -1.05
CA GLU A 37 9.57 18.21 -0.74
C GLU A 37 10.77 17.37 -1.15
N MET A 38 10.77 16.07 -0.88
CA MET A 38 11.83 15.15 -1.30
C MET A 38 11.99 15.14 -2.83
N PHE A 39 10.89 15.05 -3.58
CA PHE A 39 10.96 15.13 -5.05
C PHE A 39 11.40 16.51 -5.57
N LEU A 40 11.12 17.58 -4.85
CA LEU A 40 11.59 18.92 -5.22
C LEU A 40 13.10 19.06 -4.97
N ALA A 41 13.61 18.47 -3.88
CA ALA A 41 15.03 18.49 -3.53
C ALA A 41 15.88 17.61 -4.45
N GLU A 42 15.31 16.51 -4.96
CA GLU A 42 16.01 15.56 -5.83
C GLU A 42 15.25 15.41 -7.17
N PRO A 43 15.45 16.32 -8.12
CA PRO A 43 14.68 16.36 -9.37
C PRO A 43 14.96 15.18 -10.32
N GLU A 44 16.05 14.45 -10.13
CA GLU A 44 16.40 13.24 -10.88
C GLU A 44 15.61 12.01 -10.43
N ARG A 45 15.00 12.03 -9.25
CA ARG A 45 14.19 10.90 -8.76
C ARG A 45 12.95 10.74 -9.60
N THR A 46 12.70 9.50 -9.98
CA THR A 46 11.63 9.15 -10.94
C THR A 46 10.40 8.55 -10.29
N ALA A 47 10.55 7.89 -9.14
CA ALA A 47 9.48 7.21 -8.43
C ALA A 47 9.82 7.05 -6.94
N ALA A 48 8.89 6.51 -6.14
CA ALA A 48 9.14 6.18 -4.74
C ALA A 48 8.40 4.91 -4.31
N PHE A 49 9.14 4.03 -3.63
CA PHE A 49 8.63 2.86 -2.93
C PHE A 49 8.40 3.18 -1.46
N TYR A 50 7.42 2.53 -0.84
CA TYR A 50 7.07 2.75 0.55
C TYR A 50 6.85 1.44 1.30
N TRP A 51 7.09 1.43 2.59
CA TRP A 51 6.50 0.45 3.49
C TRP A 51 5.11 0.90 3.93
N CYS A 52 4.28 -0.05 4.32
CA CYS A 52 3.01 0.24 4.96
C CYS A 52 2.85 -0.52 6.28
N HIS A 53 2.01 0.01 7.14
CA HIS A 53 1.40 -0.73 8.22
C HIS A 53 0.16 -1.44 7.64
N PHE A 54 0.27 -2.73 7.42
CA PHE A 54 -0.76 -3.52 6.78
C PHE A 54 -1.68 -4.14 7.83
N PHE A 55 -2.90 -3.65 7.90
CA PHE A 55 -3.89 -4.08 8.90
C PHE A 55 -4.60 -5.36 8.44
N VAL A 56 -4.67 -6.33 9.35
CA VAL A 56 -5.36 -7.62 9.16
C VAL A 56 -6.49 -7.82 10.17
N GLY A 57 -6.82 -6.79 10.91
CA GLY A 57 -7.88 -6.65 11.88
C GLY A 57 -7.95 -5.20 12.38
N GLU A 58 -8.87 -4.91 13.28
CA GLU A 58 -9.00 -3.56 13.85
C GLU A 58 -7.79 -3.17 14.71
N ASP A 59 -7.15 -4.15 15.38
CA ASP A 59 -6.02 -3.97 16.28
C ASP A 59 -4.80 -4.84 15.95
N LEU A 60 -4.78 -5.47 14.78
CA LEU A 60 -3.72 -6.34 14.30
C LEU A 60 -3.10 -5.80 13.02
N ALA A 61 -1.77 -5.76 12.95
CA ALA A 61 -1.04 -5.43 11.73
C ALA A 61 0.11 -6.42 11.48
N ILE A 62 0.53 -6.50 10.22
CA ILE A 62 1.72 -7.26 9.85
C ILE A 62 2.94 -6.64 10.50
N SER A 63 3.71 -7.45 11.24
CA SER A 63 4.92 -7.04 11.96
C SER A 63 6.20 -7.27 11.16
N THR A 64 6.15 -8.07 10.10
CA THR A 64 7.25 -8.27 9.16
C THR A 64 7.19 -7.23 8.04
N ARG A 65 8.34 -6.88 7.45
CA ARG A 65 8.40 -5.97 6.28
C ARG A 65 7.99 -6.66 4.97
N HIS A 66 7.61 -7.92 5.03
CA HIS A 66 7.14 -8.70 3.88
C HIS A 66 5.63 -8.88 4.01
N CYS A 67 4.85 -8.09 3.34
CA CYS A 67 3.40 -8.22 3.31
C CYS A 67 2.96 -9.42 2.43
N TYR A 68 3.43 -10.64 2.72
CA TYR A 68 3.27 -11.86 1.92
C TYR A 68 3.54 -11.64 0.41
N ALA A 69 4.39 -10.68 0.10
CA ALA A 69 4.79 -10.33 -1.25
C ALA A 69 5.92 -11.23 -1.72
N GLN A 70 5.83 -11.72 -2.95
CA GLN A 70 6.90 -12.53 -3.56
C GLN A 70 8.17 -11.72 -3.83
N ARG A 71 8.02 -10.39 -3.99
CA ARG A 71 9.11 -9.45 -4.27
C ARG A 71 8.94 -8.19 -3.42
N PRO A 72 9.26 -8.25 -2.12
CA PRO A 72 9.05 -7.13 -1.21
C PRO A 72 9.78 -5.85 -1.65
N GLU A 73 10.90 -5.96 -2.36
CA GLU A 73 11.63 -4.83 -2.92
C GLU A 73 10.91 -4.10 -4.06
N LYS A 74 9.85 -4.69 -4.60
CA LYS A 74 9.01 -4.11 -5.68
C LYS A 74 7.63 -3.69 -5.21
N GLU A 75 7.28 -3.97 -3.95
CA GLU A 75 5.97 -3.68 -3.41
C GLU A 75 5.80 -2.20 -3.07
N TRP A 76 4.56 -1.75 -3.07
CA TRP A 76 4.15 -0.42 -2.63
C TRP A 76 4.83 0.74 -3.37
N LEU A 77 5.05 0.59 -4.68
CA LEU A 77 5.36 1.70 -5.55
C LEU A 77 4.10 2.58 -5.69
N ARG A 78 4.15 3.82 -5.15
CA ARG A 78 2.97 4.67 -5.05
C ARG A 78 3.11 6.06 -5.65
N THR A 79 4.33 6.53 -5.90
CA THR A 79 4.55 7.88 -6.42
C THR A 79 5.48 7.84 -7.63
N TRP A 80 5.17 8.64 -8.64
CA TRP A 80 5.96 8.78 -9.87
C TRP A 80 6.06 10.24 -10.29
N ARG A 81 7.22 10.60 -10.80
CA ARG A 81 7.40 11.85 -11.54
C ARG A 81 6.90 11.65 -12.96
N TYR A 82 5.72 12.19 -13.22
CA TYR A 82 5.13 12.19 -14.56
C TYR A 82 5.77 13.24 -15.46
N ARG A 83 5.93 12.91 -16.73
CA ARG A 83 6.22 13.83 -17.82
C ARG A 83 5.24 13.58 -18.95
N PRO A 84 4.80 14.64 -19.71
CA PRO A 84 3.93 14.45 -20.85
C PRO A 84 4.46 13.38 -21.83
N GLY A 85 3.56 12.51 -22.29
CA GLY A 85 3.89 11.38 -23.14
C GLY A 85 4.18 10.06 -22.42
N MET A 86 4.25 10.04 -21.10
CA MET A 86 4.28 8.80 -20.32
C MET A 86 2.93 8.08 -20.36
N ILE A 87 2.98 6.75 -20.36
CA ILE A 87 1.79 5.89 -20.28
C ILE A 87 1.97 4.76 -19.29
N TRP A 88 0.87 4.27 -18.74
CA TRP A 88 0.81 3.03 -17.98
C TRP A 88 0.74 1.84 -18.95
N PHE A 89 1.72 0.94 -18.88
CA PHE A 89 1.67 -0.37 -19.55
C PHE A 89 1.00 -1.44 -18.70
N SER A 90 1.12 -1.32 -17.37
CA SER A 90 0.50 -2.21 -16.40
C SER A 90 0.09 -1.42 -15.16
N HIS A 91 -0.92 -1.91 -14.43
CA HIS A 91 -1.35 -1.34 -13.16
C HIS A 91 -1.02 -2.26 -11.96
N ALA A 92 -0.67 -3.52 -12.24
CA ALA A 92 -0.28 -4.49 -11.23
C ALA A 92 0.76 -5.47 -11.81
N PRO A 93 2.05 -5.24 -11.56
CA PRO A 93 2.65 -4.06 -10.92
C PRO A 93 2.46 -2.78 -11.74
N PRO A 94 2.49 -1.59 -11.12
CA PRO A 94 2.30 -0.32 -11.81
C PRO A 94 3.55 0.06 -12.61
N TRP A 95 3.48 -0.07 -13.92
CA TRP A 95 4.57 0.27 -14.84
C TRP A 95 4.24 1.52 -15.64
N LEU A 96 4.72 2.65 -15.16
CA LEU A 96 4.73 3.91 -15.90
C LEU A 96 5.98 3.96 -16.78
N SER A 97 5.80 4.26 -18.06
CA SER A 97 6.89 4.22 -19.05
C SER A 97 6.90 5.46 -19.91
N LEU A 98 8.12 5.83 -20.37
CA LEU A 98 8.38 6.95 -21.26
C LEU A 98 8.88 6.41 -22.59
N PRO A 99 8.38 6.92 -23.76
CA PRO A 99 8.95 6.60 -25.06
C PRO A 99 10.36 7.15 -25.19
N GLY A 100 11.25 6.35 -25.73
CA GLY A 100 12.65 6.72 -25.98
C GLY A 100 13.17 6.17 -27.30
N PRO A 101 14.40 6.54 -27.71
CA PRO A 101 14.99 6.14 -29.01
C PRO A 101 15.15 4.63 -29.18
N LYS A 102 15.25 3.90 -28.09
CA LYS A 102 15.40 2.42 -28.05
C LYS A 102 14.11 1.70 -27.65
N GLY A 103 12.97 2.38 -27.68
CA GLY A 103 11.69 1.87 -27.19
C GLY A 103 11.29 2.49 -25.86
N TRP A 104 10.41 1.80 -25.14
CA TRP A 104 9.89 2.27 -23.86
C TRP A 104 10.83 1.93 -22.70
N SER A 105 11.02 2.88 -21.77
CA SER A 105 11.75 2.66 -20.52
C SER A 105 10.82 2.82 -19.32
N ILE A 106 10.96 1.90 -18.35
CA ILE A 106 10.17 1.91 -17.12
C ILE A 106 10.74 2.98 -16.18
N VAL A 107 9.90 3.95 -15.81
CA VAL A 107 10.29 5.12 -15.02
C VAL A 107 10.71 4.76 -13.59
N SER A 108 10.05 3.77 -13.00
CA SER A 108 10.30 3.33 -11.62
C SER A 108 11.62 2.60 -11.40
N GLU A 109 12.29 2.14 -12.48
CA GLU A 109 13.51 1.34 -12.33
C GLU A 109 14.80 2.16 -12.40
N ALA A 110 14.72 3.44 -12.79
CA ALA A 110 15.93 4.25 -13.02
C ALA A 110 16.49 4.85 -11.72
N HIS A 111 15.75 5.70 -11.04
CA HIS A 111 16.19 6.45 -9.85
C HIS A 111 15.06 6.62 -8.83
N ALA A 112 14.43 5.52 -8.40
CA ALA A 112 13.39 5.59 -7.40
C ALA A 112 13.97 5.80 -5.99
N PHE A 113 13.23 6.50 -5.13
CA PHE A 113 13.45 6.42 -3.68
C PHE A 113 13.15 5.00 -3.23
N SER A 114 14.07 4.41 -2.49
CA SER A 114 13.91 3.09 -1.89
C SER A 114 12.99 3.12 -0.67
N HIS A 115 12.50 1.96 -0.25
CA HIS A 115 11.76 1.80 1.00
C HIS A 115 12.51 2.34 2.22
N ALA A 116 13.83 2.14 2.29
CA ALA A 116 14.64 2.62 3.41
C ALA A 116 14.71 4.15 3.46
N GLU A 117 14.82 4.83 2.31
CA GLU A 117 14.85 6.29 2.23
C GLU A 117 13.51 6.90 2.64
N THR A 118 12.40 6.34 2.15
CA THR A 118 11.06 6.82 2.49
C THR A 118 10.69 6.52 3.94
N GLU A 119 11.07 5.36 4.47
CA GLU A 119 10.89 5.01 5.89
C GLU A 119 11.69 5.94 6.81
N ALA A 120 12.95 6.22 6.48
CA ALA A 120 13.77 7.17 7.23
C ALA A 120 13.19 8.60 7.25
N ALA A 121 12.41 8.96 6.22
CA ALA A 121 11.67 10.21 6.16
C ALA A 121 10.29 10.16 6.87
N GLY A 122 9.93 9.04 7.51
CA GLY A 122 8.64 8.86 8.20
C GLY A 122 7.46 8.57 7.25
N LEU A 123 7.74 8.12 6.04
CA LEU A 123 6.73 7.91 5.00
C LEU A 123 6.26 6.44 4.97
N VAL A 124 5.72 5.96 6.10
CA VAL A 124 5.06 4.65 6.21
C VAL A 124 3.56 4.88 6.28
N PHE A 125 2.82 4.49 5.25
CA PHE A 125 1.37 4.68 5.21
C PHE A 125 0.61 3.55 5.90
N GLN A 126 -0.71 3.70 6.06
CA GLN A 126 -1.56 2.67 6.65
C GLN A 126 -2.49 2.08 5.60
N HIS A 127 -2.46 0.75 5.46
CA HIS A 127 -3.27 0.00 4.53
C HIS A 127 -4.25 -0.91 5.29
N TYR A 128 -5.52 -0.58 5.23
CA TYR A 128 -6.61 -1.27 5.93
C TYR A 128 -7.20 -2.40 5.08
N ALA A 129 -6.36 -3.30 4.59
CA ALA A 129 -6.73 -4.30 3.58
C ALA A 129 -7.70 -5.37 4.08
N TYR A 130 -7.56 -5.79 5.35
CA TYR A 130 -8.39 -6.80 6.00
C TYR A 130 -8.85 -6.31 7.38
N ALA A 131 -9.16 -5.02 7.49
CA ALA A 131 -9.51 -4.42 8.78
C ALA A 131 -10.95 -4.75 9.21
N THR A 132 -11.85 -5.07 8.27
CA THR A 132 -13.25 -5.41 8.56
C THR A 132 -13.70 -6.71 7.91
N GLU A 133 -14.73 -7.33 8.49
CA GLU A 133 -15.38 -8.51 7.94
C GLU A 133 -15.90 -8.26 6.51
N GLU A 134 -16.50 -7.08 6.26
CA GLU A 134 -17.04 -6.74 4.95
C GLU A 134 -15.96 -6.68 3.86
N GLN A 135 -14.77 -6.16 4.21
CA GLN A 135 -13.62 -6.16 3.29
C GLN A 135 -13.18 -7.58 2.97
N VAL A 136 -13.08 -8.44 3.99
CA VAL A 136 -12.70 -9.85 3.82
C VAL A 136 -13.75 -10.61 3.03
N ALA A 137 -15.04 -10.42 3.31
CA ALA A 137 -16.14 -11.02 2.57
C ALA A 137 -16.17 -10.56 1.10
N PHE A 138 -15.84 -9.30 0.84
CA PHE A 138 -15.66 -8.82 -0.54
C PHE A 138 -14.52 -9.57 -1.25
N LYS A 139 -13.35 -9.69 -0.59
CA LYS A 139 -12.17 -10.38 -1.17
C LYS A 139 -12.42 -11.88 -1.34
N GLU A 140 -13.15 -12.52 -0.44
CA GLU A 140 -13.58 -13.91 -0.58
C GLU A 140 -14.39 -14.10 -1.88
N ARG A 141 -15.36 -13.24 -2.13
CA ARG A 141 -16.17 -13.30 -3.35
C ARG A 141 -15.38 -12.93 -4.61
N TYR A 142 -14.53 -11.92 -4.53
CA TYR A 142 -13.83 -11.36 -5.69
C TYR A 142 -12.61 -12.18 -6.11
N TYR A 143 -11.83 -12.68 -5.13
CA TYR A 143 -10.62 -13.46 -5.39
C TYR A 143 -10.82 -14.97 -5.24
N GLY A 144 -11.97 -15.42 -4.73
CA GLY A 144 -12.26 -16.82 -4.51
C GLY A 144 -11.53 -17.42 -3.29
N TYR A 145 -11.22 -16.63 -2.28
CA TYR A 145 -10.61 -17.10 -1.03
C TYR A 145 -11.64 -17.75 -0.12
N HIS A 146 -12.10 -18.94 -0.50
CA HIS A 146 -13.16 -19.65 0.20
C HIS A 146 -12.85 -19.86 1.69
N GLY A 147 -13.76 -19.41 2.56
CA GLY A 147 -13.63 -19.51 4.01
C GLY A 147 -12.81 -18.36 4.65
N ALA A 148 -12.45 -17.33 3.87
CA ALA A 148 -11.63 -16.21 4.34
C ALA A 148 -12.24 -15.49 5.54
N VAL A 149 -13.56 -15.32 5.59
CA VAL A 149 -14.25 -14.65 6.72
C VAL A 149 -14.04 -15.45 8.02
N ALA A 150 -14.30 -16.75 8.00
CA ALA A 150 -14.14 -17.60 9.17
C ALA A 150 -12.68 -17.68 9.64
N GLU A 151 -11.73 -17.71 8.71
CA GLU A 151 -10.29 -17.67 9.00
C GLU A 151 -9.88 -16.33 9.64
N TRP A 152 -10.37 -15.21 9.10
CA TRP A 152 -10.12 -13.88 9.63
C TRP A 152 -10.73 -13.68 11.02
N GLU A 153 -11.96 -14.15 11.27
CA GLU A 153 -12.58 -14.15 12.60
C GLU A 153 -11.72 -14.91 13.61
N ARG A 154 -11.24 -16.11 13.24
CA ARG A 154 -10.35 -16.92 14.09
C ARG A 154 -9.05 -16.17 14.39
N LEU A 155 -8.46 -15.47 13.42
CA LEU A 155 -7.27 -14.63 13.61
C LEU A 155 -7.53 -13.51 14.62
N ASN A 156 -8.65 -12.78 14.46
CA ASN A 156 -8.98 -11.65 15.32
C ASN A 156 -9.39 -12.07 16.76
N GLN A 157 -9.86 -13.31 16.93
CA GLN A 157 -10.17 -13.89 18.25
C GLN A 157 -8.94 -14.46 18.97
N ALA A 158 -7.79 -14.54 18.31
CA ALA A 158 -6.57 -15.07 18.90
C ALA A 158 -6.10 -14.20 20.09
N ARG A 159 -5.88 -14.85 21.25
CA ARG A 159 -5.52 -14.16 22.49
C ARG A 159 -4.04 -13.78 22.59
N HIS A 160 -3.20 -14.49 21.89
CA HIS A 160 -1.74 -14.35 21.97
C HIS A 160 -1.19 -13.85 20.64
N ALA A 161 -0.24 -12.94 20.69
CA ALA A 161 0.55 -12.44 19.57
C ALA A 161 2.03 -12.38 20.01
N PRO A 162 3.01 -12.44 19.09
CA PRO A 162 2.84 -12.45 17.64
C PRO A 162 2.38 -13.80 17.08
N LEU A 163 1.68 -13.75 15.92
CA LEU A 163 1.13 -14.91 15.22
C LEU A 163 1.78 -15.05 13.84
N ARG A 164 1.87 -16.28 13.32
CA ARG A 164 2.16 -16.50 11.91
C ARG A 164 0.85 -16.39 11.12
N LEU A 165 0.82 -15.51 10.13
CA LEU A 165 -0.41 -15.22 9.39
C LEU A 165 -0.91 -16.43 8.58
N GLY A 166 0.00 -17.23 8.03
CA GLY A 166 -0.32 -18.45 7.28
C GLY A 166 -0.99 -19.57 8.09
N ASP A 167 -0.95 -19.51 9.44
CA ASP A 167 -1.68 -20.47 10.30
C ASP A 167 -3.19 -20.16 10.36
N TYR A 168 -3.58 -18.99 9.88
CA TYR A 168 -4.95 -18.48 9.89
C TYR A 168 -5.50 -18.27 8.49
N LEU A 169 -4.74 -17.64 7.60
CA LEU A 169 -5.14 -17.29 6.23
C LEU A 169 -4.45 -18.23 5.24
N HIS A 170 -5.17 -19.18 4.66
CA HIS A 170 -4.62 -20.26 3.84
C HIS A 170 -3.88 -19.80 2.56
N TRP A 171 -4.17 -18.59 2.07
CA TRP A 171 -3.47 -18.02 0.92
C TRP A 171 -2.12 -17.38 1.26
N VAL A 172 -1.78 -17.25 2.55
CA VAL A 172 -0.48 -16.74 3.01
C VAL A 172 0.44 -17.92 3.29
N GLN A 173 1.46 -18.10 2.46
CA GLN A 173 2.33 -19.29 2.52
C GLN A 173 3.73 -19.00 3.04
N ASP A 174 4.07 -17.75 3.28
CA ASP A 174 5.38 -17.32 3.80
C ASP A 174 5.42 -17.19 5.33
N GLU A 175 6.52 -16.67 5.84
CA GLU A 175 6.73 -16.46 7.29
C GLU A 175 6.18 -15.11 7.80
N THR A 176 5.23 -14.52 7.07
CA THR A 176 4.58 -13.27 7.49
C THR A 176 3.97 -13.42 8.87
N ARG A 177 4.29 -12.48 9.75
CA ARG A 177 3.81 -12.41 11.13
C ARG A 177 2.97 -11.19 11.37
N VAL A 178 2.06 -11.31 12.31
CA VAL A 178 1.19 -10.21 12.78
C VAL A 178 1.34 -10.03 14.28
N ASP A 179 1.19 -8.80 14.74
CA ASP A 179 1.17 -8.47 16.16
C ASP A 179 0.15 -7.36 16.44
N ARG A 180 -0.10 -7.09 17.71
CA ARG A 180 -0.98 -6.04 18.18
C ARG A 180 -0.39 -4.65 17.88
N LEU A 181 -1.25 -3.69 17.53
CA LEU A 181 -0.81 -2.32 17.19
C LEU A 181 -0.05 -1.64 18.31
N ASP A 182 -0.46 -1.82 19.55
CA ASP A 182 0.19 -1.26 20.74
C ASP A 182 1.63 -1.78 20.92
N ARG A 183 1.85 -3.07 20.66
CA ARG A 183 3.19 -3.68 20.70
C ARG A 183 4.08 -3.20 19.54
N LEU A 184 3.48 -2.90 18.40
CA LEU A 184 4.18 -2.39 17.23
C LEU A 184 4.42 -0.86 17.31
N GLY A 185 3.85 -0.18 18.31
CA GLY A 185 3.89 1.28 18.41
C GLY A 185 3.11 1.98 17.29
N ILE A 186 2.14 1.30 16.68
CA ILE A 186 1.35 1.84 15.59
C ILE A 186 0.12 2.56 16.16
N VAL A 187 0.00 3.85 15.86
CA VAL A 187 -1.20 4.64 16.14
C VAL A 187 -2.06 4.63 14.88
N PRO A 188 -3.24 3.99 14.88
CA PRO A 188 -4.08 3.93 13.69
C PRO A 188 -4.67 5.30 13.36
N LEU A 189 -4.66 5.65 12.06
CA LEU A 189 -5.24 6.88 11.51
C LEU A 189 -6.76 6.83 11.40
N ALA A 190 -7.33 5.63 11.39
CA ALA A 190 -8.77 5.41 11.48
C ALA A 190 -9.07 4.31 12.50
N ARG A 191 -10.16 4.47 13.23
CA ARG A 191 -10.67 3.49 14.20
C ARG A 191 -12.17 3.34 14.07
N ARG A 192 -12.66 2.15 14.36
CA ARG A 192 -14.09 1.90 14.46
C ARG A 192 -14.59 2.42 15.80
N ASP A 193 -15.65 3.22 15.77
CA ASP A 193 -16.35 3.66 16.98
C ASP A 193 -17.13 2.46 17.56
N PRO A 194 -16.84 2.01 18.79
CA PRO A 194 -17.47 0.82 19.34
C PRO A 194 -18.98 1.01 19.63
N ALA A 195 -19.44 2.24 19.73
CA ALA A 195 -20.86 2.53 20.01
C ALA A 195 -21.71 2.57 18.75
N THR A 196 -21.17 3.08 17.64
CA THR A 196 -21.90 3.24 16.37
C THR A 196 -21.49 2.23 15.30
N GLY A 197 -20.31 1.61 15.43
CA GLY A 197 -19.72 0.76 14.41
C GLY A 197 -19.13 1.53 13.20
N GLU A 198 -19.18 2.86 13.21
CA GLU A 198 -18.69 3.72 12.15
C GLU A 198 -17.17 3.90 12.23
N TRP A 199 -16.51 3.94 11.08
CA TRP A 199 -15.10 4.31 11.01
C TRP A 199 -14.92 5.82 11.11
N ARG A 200 -14.00 6.25 11.98
CA ARG A 200 -13.64 7.66 12.19
C ARG A 200 -12.15 7.84 12.07
N PHE A 201 -11.74 8.93 11.44
CA PHE A 201 -10.34 9.34 11.44
C PHE A 201 -9.94 9.78 12.85
N ALA A 202 -8.77 9.30 13.30
CA ALA A 202 -8.15 9.80 14.52
C ALA A 202 -7.58 11.21 14.23
N HIS A 203 -8.02 12.19 15.01
CA HIS A 203 -7.57 13.58 14.94
C HIS A 203 -6.30 13.76 15.75
#